data_126bc3b914bd188317def767424e0b48
#
_entry.id   126bc3b914bd188317def767424e0b48
#
_cell.length_a   1.000
_cell.length_b   1.000
_cell.length_c   1.000
_cell.angle_alpha   90.00
_cell.angle_beta   90.00
_cell.angle_gamma   90.00
#
_symmetry.space_group_name_H-M   'P 1'
#
loop_
_entity.id
_entity.type
_entity.pdbx_description
1 polymer ?
#
loop_
_entity_poly.entity_id
_entity_poly.type
_entity_poly.pdbx_seq_one_letter_code
_entity_poly.pdbx_strand_id
1 'polypeptide(L)'
;QILARKVVPSHIYNRVIDFGIQVEVLGMVVKHNDIIHADRHGAVVIPNEAIERLPAAVDLMIRKEAVQLDAARDPSFDIEMLRTALAESAQVK
;
A
#
# COMPACT_ATOMS: atom_id res chain seq x y z
N GLN A 1 4.16 11.62 10.55
CA GLN A 1 4.86 11.21 9.33
C GLN A 1 4.84 12.35 8.31
N ILE A 2 5.97 12.63 7.66
CA ILE A 2 6.10 13.69 6.66
C ILE A 2 6.48 13.05 5.33
N LEU A 3 5.72 13.37 4.28
CA LEU A 3 6.03 12.98 2.90
C LEU A 3 6.74 14.14 2.22
N ALA A 4 7.94 13.90 1.71
CA ALA A 4 8.76 14.91 1.07
C ALA A 4 9.50 14.35 -0.15
N ARG A 5 9.77 15.23 -1.12
CA ARG A 5 10.50 14.87 -2.35
C ARG A 5 11.92 14.43 -2.07
N LYS A 6 12.58 15.01 -1.08
CA LYS A 6 13.95 14.67 -0.68
C LYS A 6 14.22 15.05 0.77
N VAL A 7 15.20 14.39 1.35
CA VAL A 7 15.80 14.78 2.63
C VAL A 7 16.90 15.79 2.34
N VAL A 8 16.93 16.88 3.11
CA VAL A 8 17.95 17.93 3.02
C VAL A 8 18.49 18.22 4.41
N PRO A 9 19.72 18.78 4.52
CA PRO A 9 20.25 19.25 5.80
C PRO A 9 19.32 20.26 6.45
N SER A 10 19.32 20.29 7.79
CA SER A 10 18.65 21.34 8.55
C SER A 10 19.22 22.73 8.21
N HIS A 11 18.51 23.79 8.59
CA HIS A 11 18.92 25.18 8.39
C HIS A 11 18.97 25.64 6.92
N ILE A 12 18.08 25.11 6.10
CA ILE A 12 17.82 25.69 4.78
C ILE A 12 16.83 26.86 4.90
N TYR A 13 16.96 27.84 4.01
CA TYR A 13 15.96 28.90 3.89
C TYR A 13 14.70 28.31 3.25
N ASN A 14 13.71 28.03 4.08
CA ASN A 14 12.39 27.58 3.62
C ASN A 14 11.30 28.46 4.23
N ARG A 15 10.19 28.53 3.54
CA ARG A 15 8.98 29.19 4.01
C ARG A 15 7.77 28.42 3.52
N VAL A 16 6.71 28.42 4.31
CA VAL A 16 5.41 27.96 3.88
C VAL A 16 4.83 29.01 2.93
N ILE A 17 4.48 28.58 1.72
CA ILE A 17 3.87 29.45 0.71
C ILE A 17 2.35 29.36 0.84
N ASP A 18 1.82 28.16 1.04
CA ASP A 18 0.39 27.90 1.19
C ASP A 18 0.16 26.60 1.96
N PHE A 19 -1.09 26.36 2.38
CA PHE A 19 -1.50 25.13 3.06
C PHE A 19 -2.95 24.80 2.74
N GLY A 20 -3.34 23.52 2.88
CA GLY A 20 -4.71 23.06 2.59
C GLY A 20 -5.08 23.09 1.11
N ILE A 21 -4.11 23.26 0.22
CA ILE A 21 -4.30 23.25 -1.24
C ILE A 21 -3.92 21.90 -1.83
N GLN A 22 -4.29 21.68 -3.09
CA GLN A 22 -3.78 20.53 -3.85
C GLN A 22 -2.27 20.66 -4.04
N VAL A 23 -1.56 19.56 -3.80
CA VAL A 23 -0.11 19.47 -4.00
C VAL A 23 0.23 18.23 -4.82
N GLU A 24 1.40 18.23 -5.44
CA GLU A 24 1.95 17.06 -6.10
C GLU A 24 3.32 16.71 -5.50
N VAL A 25 3.47 15.47 -5.05
CA VAL A 25 4.74 14.96 -4.50
C VAL A 25 5.12 13.69 -5.25
N LEU A 26 6.23 13.71 -5.98
CA LEU A 26 6.73 12.59 -6.79
C LEU A 26 5.67 11.97 -7.72
N GLY A 27 4.86 12.81 -8.37
CA GLY A 27 3.80 12.39 -9.26
C GLY A 27 2.48 12.00 -8.57
N MET A 28 2.45 11.94 -7.25
CA MET A 28 1.22 11.72 -6.49
C MET A 28 0.52 13.04 -6.22
N VAL A 29 -0.65 13.22 -6.80
CA VAL A 29 -1.50 14.38 -6.56
C VAL A 29 -2.34 14.15 -5.32
N VAL A 30 -2.28 15.09 -4.37
CA VAL A 30 -3.01 15.05 -3.10
C VAL A 30 -3.86 16.30 -2.96
N LYS A 31 -5.12 16.12 -2.66
CA LYS A 31 -6.09 17.20 -2.42
C LYS A 31 -6.37 17.35 -0.93
N HIS A 32 -7.00 18.46 -0.59
CA HIS A 32 -7.49 18.67 0.77
C HIS A 32 -8.45 17.55 1.18
N ASN A 33 -8.27 17.00 2.39
CA ASN A 33 -9.04 15.88 2.95
C ASN A 33 -8.82 14.51 2.29
N ASP A 34 -7.85 14.33 1.41
CA ASP A 34 -7.48 13.00 0.94
C ASP A 34 -6.91 12.16 2.07
N ILE A 35 -7.26 10.89 2.07
CA ILE A 35 -6.66 9.90 2.96
C ILE A 35 -5.49 9.25 2.25
N ILE A 36 -4.34 9.21 2.92
CA ILE A 36 -3.12 8.65 2.37
C ILE A 36 -2.67 7.47 3.24
N HIS A 37 -2.43 6.33 2.61
CA HIS A 37 -1.65 5.25 3.20
C HIS A 37 -0.21 5.37 2.74
N ALA A 38 0.73 5.29 3.68
CA ALA A 38 2.16 5.36 3.38
C ALA A 38 2.96 4.43 4.29
N ASP A 39 3.86 3.68 3.68
CA ASP A 39 4.80 2.78 4.35
C ASP A 39 6.18 2.83 3.67
N ARG A 40 7.06 1.86 4.00
CA ARG A 40 8.41 1.77 3.39
C ARG A 40 8.38 1.51 1.88
N HIS A 41 7.28 1.02 1.33
CA HIS A 41 7.14 0.71 -0.10
C HIS A 41 6.66 1.91 -0.92
N GLY A 42 6.08 2.92 -0.25
CA GLY A 42 5.59 4.11 -0.91
C GLY A 42 4.34 4.69 -0.26
N ALA A 43 3.65 5.51 -1.03
CA ALA A 43 2.42 6.15 -0.59
C ALA A 43 1.35 6.08 -1.69
N VAL A 44 0.10 5.99 -1.27
CA VAL A 44 -1.07 5.95 -2.16
C VAL A 44 -2.21 6.76 -1.57
N VAL A 45 -2.93 7.48 -2.42
CA VAL A 45 -4.19 8.12 -2.04
C VAL A 45 -5.31 7.09 -2.07
N ILE A 46 -6.05 6.97 -0.97
CA ILE A 46 -7.20 6.07 -0.87
C ILE A 46 -8.44 6.84 -1.28
N PRO A 47 -9.16 6.41 -2.34
CA PRO A 47 -10.43 7.01 -2.70
C PRO A 47 -11.44 6.92 -1.56
N ASN A 48 -12.16 8.00 -1.28
CA ASN A 48 -13.10 8.06 -0.16
C ASN A 48 -14.19 6.97 -0.24
N GLU A 49 -14.64 6.64 -1.44
CA GLU A 49 -15.62 5.57 -1.70
C GLU A 49 -15.10 4.15 -1.41
N ALA A 50 -13.78 3.99 -1.31
CA ALA A 50 -13.15 2.70 -1.02
C ALA A 50 -12.99 2.44 0.48
N ILE A 51 -13.05 3.47 1.32
CA ILE A 51 -12.69 3.41 2.75
C ILE A 51 -13.53 2.35 3.49
N GLU A 52 -14.83 2.36 3.31
CA GLU A 52 -15.73 1.43 4.00
C GLU A 52 -15.49 -0.05 3.62
N ARG A 53 -15.01 -0.29 2.40
CA ARG A 53 -14.73 -1.64 1.89
C ARG A 53 -13.31 -2.11 2.17
N LEU A 54 -12.44 -1.21 2.60
CA LEU A 54 -11.02 -1.50 2.80
C LEU A 54 -10.78 -2.62 3.81
N PRO A 55 -11.44 -2.68 4.99
CA PRO A 55 -11.24 -3.76 5.95
C PRO A 55 -11.53 -5.15 5.36
N ALA A 56 -12.65 -5.29 4.63
CA ALA A 56 -13.02 -6.55 4.00
C ALA A 56 -12.05 -6.94 2.87
N ALA A 57 -11.56 -5.97 2.11
CA ALA A 57 -10.57 -6.20 1.06
C ALA A 57 -9.22 -6.64 1.65
N VAL A 58 -8.78 -6.03 2.75
CA VAL A 58 -7.55 -6.43 3.47
C VAL A 58 -7.68 -7.85 4.02
N ASP A 59 -8.81 -8.17 4.67
CA ASP A 59 -9.06 -9.52 5.18
C ASP A 59 -9.02 -10.57 4.05
N LEU A 60 -9.65 -10.28 2.92
CA LEU A 60 -9.60 -11.15 1.74
C LEU A 60 -8.16 -11.35 1.25
N MET A 61 -7.36 -10.30 1.19
CA MET A 61 -5.96 -10.39 0.77
C MET A 61 -5.12 -11.23 1.72
N ILE A 62 -5.30 -11.06 3.04
CA ILE A 62 -4.62 -11.86 4.06
C ILE A 62 -4.96 -13.36 3.90
N ARG A 63 -6.24 -13.69 3.68
CA ARG A 63 -6.65 -15.08 3.46
C ARG A 63 -6.09 -15.67 2.18
N LYS A 64 -6.02 -14.90 1.11
CA LYS A 64 -5.40 -15.30 -0.16
C LYS A 64 -3.90 -15.54 -0.02
N GLU A 65 -3.22 -14.65 0.68
CA GLU A 65 -1.78 -14.75 0.92
C GLU A 65 -1.44 -15.94 1.83
N ALA A 66 -2.27 -16.23 2.84
CA ALA A 66 -2.07 -17.36 3.74
C ALA A 66 -1.95 -18.70 2.98
N VAL A 67 -2.78 -18.93 1.96
CA VAL A 67 -2.71 -20.14 1.14
C VAL A 67 -1.34 -20.27 0.46
N GLN A 68 -0.80 -19.19 -0.06
CA GLN A 68 0.51 -19.19 -0.73
C GLN A 68 1.67 -19.36 0.27
N LEU A 69 1.57 -18.69 1.42
CA LEU A 69 2.60 -18.76 2.46
C LEU A 69 2.66 -20.14 3.10
N ASP A 70 1.51 -20.77 3.31
CA ASP A 70 1.45 -22.11 3.88
C ASP A 70 2.09 -23.15 2.93
N ALA A 71 1.82 -23.04 1.63
CA ALA A 71 2.50 -23.87 0.63
C ALA A 71 4.01 -23.61 0.61
N ALA A 72 4.43 -22.33 0.66
CA ALA A 72 5.86 -21.97 0.62
C ALA A 72 6.65 -22.40 1.88
N ARG A 73 5.97 -22.65 2.99
CA ARG A 73 6.58 -23.14 4.25
C ARG A 73 6.77 -24.65 4.29
N ASP A 74 6.17 -25.36 3.36
CA ASP A 74 6.31 -26.81 3.29
C ASP A 74 7.76 -27.18 2.90
N PRO A 75 8.44 -28.08 3.65
CA PRO A 75 9.80 -28.51 3.32
C PRO A 75 9.95 -29.16 1.92
N SER A 76 8.85 -29.69 1.38
CA SER A 76 8.82 -30.29 0.04
C SER A 76 8.37 -29.32 -1.05
N PHE A 77 8.34 -28.00 -0.74
CA PHE A 77 7.88 -26.97 -1.66
C PHE A 77 8.59 -27.05 -3.03
N ASP A 78 7.78 -27.08 -4.08
CA ASP A 78 8.22 -27.07 -5.46
C ASP A 78 7.35 -26.16 -6.35
N ILE A 79 7.67 -26.09 -7.63
CA ILE A 79 6.98 -25.24 -8.59
C ILE A 79 5.51 -25.66 -8.82
N GLU A 80 5.22 -26.96 -8.73
CA GLU A 80 3.85 -27.44 -8.89
C GLU A 80 3.00 -27.12 -7.66
N MET A 81 3.56 -27.19 -6.47
CA MET A 81 2.90 -26.72 -5.25
C MET A 81 2.62 -25.21 -5.33
N LEU A 82 3.55 -24.40 -5.85
CA LEU A 82 3.32 -22.96 -6.06
C LEU A 82 2.15 -22.74 -7.04
N ARG A 83 2.13 -23.47 -8.15
CA ARG A 83 1.06 -23.38 -9.16
C ARG A 83 -0.31 -23.69 -8.54
N THR A 84 -0.37 -24.75 -7.77
CA THR A 84 -1.59 -25.17 -7.06
C THR A 84 -2.04 -24.13 -6.06
N ALA A 85 -1.13 -23.64 -5.21
CA ALA A 85 -1.42 -22.61 -4.21
C ALA A 85 -1.92 -21.31 -4.85
N LEU A 86 -1.36 -20.88 -5.99
CA LEU A 86 -1.84 -19.72 -6.71
C LEU A 86 -3.26 -19.92 -7.27
N ALA A 87 -3.57 -21.11 -7.78
CA ALA A 87 -4.90 -21.43 -8.26
C ALA A 87 -5.93 -21.48 -7.12
N GLU A 88 -5.59 -22.08 -5.99
CA GLU A 88 -6.43 -22.12 -4.79
C GLU A 88 -6.64 -20.72 -4.19
N SER A 89 -5.57 -19.92 -4.06
CA SER A 89 -5.64 -18.54 -3.60
C SER A 89 -6.61 -17.71 -4.45
N ALA A 90 -6.67 -17.93 -5.77
CA ALA A 90 -7.59 -17.25 -6.65
C ALA A 90 -9.07 -17.57 -6.37
N GLN A 91 -9.38 -18.76 -5.79
CA GLN A 91 -10.73 -19.18 -5.45
C GLN A 91 -11.22 -18.65 -4.09
N VAL A 92 -10.34 -18.13 -3.24
CA VAL A 92 -10.70 -17.55 -1.95
C VAL A 92 -11.57 -16.31 -2.16
N LYS A 93 -12.72 -16.28 -1.49
CA LYS A 93 -13.70 -15.18 -1.55
C LYS A 93 -13.91 -14.52 -0.20
#